data_aa94ef1c9a08f2080831df0daf2d4c2d
#
_entry.id   aa94ef1c9a08f2080831df0daf2d4c2d
#
_cell.length_a   1.000
_cell.length_b   1.000
_cell.length_c   1.000
_cell.angle_alpha   90.00
_cell.angle_beta   90.00
_cell.angle_gamma   90.00
#
_symmetry.space_group_name_H-M   'P 1'
#
loop_
_entity.id
_entity.type
_entity.pdbx_description
1 polymer ?
#
loop_
_entity_poly.entity_id
_entity_poly.type
_entity_poly.pdbx_seq_one_letter_code
_entity_poly.pdbx_strand_id
1 'polypeptide(L)'
;ARANIRSFLKHLKRQEAINLGAYLLGAELRIHRLSLEELGSERIDEMLAAINYKTLDDLLADIGLGNRPARFVARQLGSELIDSAAPATGSAAQGKSDERPRSRVAIKGTEGMVVHYARCCYPIPGDPIVGIFNPGKGLVVHRTSCPNIARERKGAENWVEVQWEEGIQGEFAVALRMEVRNRPGVLATTASIIVENGSNIESVRADDNDVYYSVQDFVITVKGRQHLAIIMRSLRTQPAVIRISRSFG
;
A
#
# COMPACT_ATOMS: atom_id res chain seq x y z
N ALA A 1 -1.37 -34.59 27.30
CA ALA A 1 -2.59 -33.78 27.30
C ALA A 1 -2.38 -32.38 26.64
N ARG A 2 -1.37 -31.58 27.04
CA ARG A 2 -1.15 -30.21 26.48
C ARG A 2 -0.83 -30.17 24.98
N ALA A 3 -0.12 -31.16 24.44
CA ALA A 3 0.19 -31.27 23.01
C ALA A 3 -1.08 -31.51 22.17
N ASN A 4 -1.97 -32.38 22.65
CA ASN A 4 -3.23 -32.70 21.97
C ASN A 4 -4.18 -31.50 21.97
N ILE A 5 -4.23 -30.71 23.05
CA ILE A 5 -5.05 -29.49 23.12
C ILE A 5 -4.54 -28.43 22.13
N ARG A 6 -3.22 -28.24 22.01
CA ARG A 6 -2.64 -27.30 21.03
C ARG A 6 -2.90 -27.75 19.59
N SER A 7 -2.79 -29.04 19.30
CA SER A 7 -3.12 -29.59 17.98
C SER A 7 -4.60 -29.40 17.66
N PHE A 8 -5.50 -29.69 18.61
CA PHE A 8 -6.95 -29.50 18.46
C PHE A 8 -7.31 -28.01 18.22
N LEU A 9 -6.70 -27.09 18.99
CA LEU A 9 -6.92 -25.66 18.81
C LEU A 9 -6.37 -25.14 17.47
N LYS A 10 -5.26 -25.68 16.98
CA LYS A 10 -4.77 -25.37 15.63
C LYS A 10 -5.72 -25.84 14.54
N HIS A 11 -6.28 -27.05 14.69
CA HIS A 11 -7.27 -27.57 13.74
C HIS A 11 -8.57 -26.77 13.77
N LEU A 12 -9.06 -26.40 14.93
CA LEU A 12 -10.26 -25.59 15.07
C LEU A 12 -10.08 -24.22 14.39
N LYS A 13 -8.96 -23.56 14.68
CA LYS A 13 -8.63 -22.26 14.03
C LYS A 13 -8.47 -22.38 12.52
N ARG A 14 -7.91 -23.48 12.02
CA ARG A 14 -7.80 -23.72 10.59
C ARG A 14 -9.16 -23.90 9.94
N GLN A 15 -10.07 -24.66 10.57
CA GLN A 15 -11.43 -24.88 10.05
C GLN A 15 -12.24 -23.60 10.02
N GLU A 16 -12.13 -22.77 11.05
CA GLU A 16 -12.76 -21.44 11.09
C GLU A 16 -12.20 -20.53 10.00
N ALA A 17 -10.89 -20.57 9.75
CA ALA A 17 -10.24 -19.81 8.66
C ALA A 17 -10.71 -20.29 7.29
N ILE A 18 -10.82 -21.61 7.06
CA ILE A 18 -11.35 -22.17 5.81
C ILE A 18 -12.78 -21.70 5.57
N ASN A 19 -13.65 -21.77 6.58
CA ASN A 19 -15.04 -21.33 6.49
C ASN A 19 -15.15 -19.83 6.18
N LEU A 20 -14.34 -19.01 6.85
CA LEU A 20 -14.30 -17.57 6.58
C LEU A 20 -13.76 -17.28 5.18
N GLY A 21 -12.71 -17.98 4.75
CA GLY A 21 -12.14 -17.85 3.41
C GLY A 21 -13.11 -18.24 2.30
N ALA A 22 -13.86 -19.32 2.49
CA ALA A 22 -14.92 -19.76 1.58
C ALA A 22 -16.04 -18.70 1.47
N TYR A 23 -16.45 -18.12 2.60
CA TYR A 23 -17.42 -17.04 2.62
C TYR A 23 -16.93 -15.80 1.87
N LEU A 24 -15.69 -15.36 2.13
CA LEU A 24 -15.07 -14.18 1.49
C LEU A 24 -14.88 -14.40 -0.01
N LEU A 25 -14.36 -15.55 -0.43
CA LEU A 25 -14.17 -15.89 -1.82
C LEU A 25 -15.51 -16.01 -2.55
N GLY A 26 -16.50 -16.67 -1.96
CA GLY A 26 -17.84 -16.78 -2.52
C GLY A 26 -18.55 -15.43 -2.64
N ALA A 27 -18.31 -14.49 -1.73
CA ALA A 27 -18.83 -13.12 -1.84
C ALA A 27 -18.23 -12.37 -3.04
N GLU A 28 -16.91 -12.48 -3.25
CA GLU A 28 -16.23 -11.86 -4.39
C GLU A 28 -16.60 -12.51 -5.73
N LEU A 29 -16.71 -13.83 -5.80
CA LEU A 29 -17.14 -14.55 -7.01
C LEU A 29 -18.56 -14.15 -7.44
N ARG A 30 -19.48 -13.95 -6.50
CA ARG A 30 -20.85 -13.47 -6.80
C ARG A 30 -20.88 -12.09 -7.45
N ILE A 31 -19.93 -11.21 -7.13
CA ILE A 31 -19.79 -9.91 -7.81
C ILE A 31 -19.52 -10.11 -9.30
N HIS A 32 -18.79 -11.17 -9.64
CA HIS A 32 -18.48 -11.57 -11.03
C HIS A 32 -19.50 -12.55 -11.63
N ARG A 33 -20.65 -12.80 -10.94
CA ARG A 33 -21.67 -13.76 -11.33
C ARG A 33 -21.14 -15.20 -11.47
N LEU A 34 -20.18 -15.57 -10.65
CA LEU A 34 -19.56 -16.87 -10.57
C LEU A 34 -19.86 -17.51 -9.22
N SER A 35 -19.92 -18.84 -9.17
CA SER A 35 -19.91 -19.61 -7.94
C SER A 35 -18.81 -20.68 -7.97
N LEU A 36 -18.31 -21.05 -6.78
CA LEU A 36 -17.30 -22.11 -6.67
C LEU A 36 -17.80 -23.46 -7.21
N GLU A 37 -19.11 -23.70 -7.12
CA GLU A 37 -19.75 -24.94 -7.55
C GLU A 37 -19.84 -25.02 -9.10
N GLU A 38 -19.95 -23.87 -9.77
CA GLU A 38 -20.04 -23.77 -11.23
C GLU A 38 -18.67 -23.84 -11.93
N LEU A 39 -17.59 -23.61 -11.19
CA LEU A 39 -16.22 -23.52 -11.74
C LEU A 39 -15.61 -24.89 -12.11
N GLY A 40 -16.19 -26.01 -11.67
CA GLY A 40 -15.68 -27.37 -11.94
C GLY A 40 -14.32 -27.67 -11.29
N SER A 41 -14.06 -28.93 -10.99
CA SER A 41 -12.83 -29.35 -10.31
C SER A 41 -11.57 -29.10 -11.12
N GLU A 42 -11.60 -29.35 -12.44
CA GLU A 42 -10.43 -29.17 -13.32
C GLU A 42 -9.92 -27.73 -13.32
N ARG A 43 -10.84 -26.76 -13.36
CA ARG A 43 -10.50 -25.33 -13.35
C ARG A 43 -9.94 -24.86 -12.01
N ILE A 44 -10.46 -25.42 -10.93
CA ILE A 44 -9.94 -25.14 -9.58
C ILE A 44 -8.52 -25.69 -9.45
N ASP A 45 -8.24 -26.88 -9.98
CA ASP A 45 -6.92 -27.50 -9.94
C ASP A 45 -5.90 -26.75 -10.80
N GLU A 46 -6.27 -26.28 -11.99
CA GLU A 46 -5.44 -25.43 -12.85
C GLU A 46 -5.05 -24.12 -12.14
N MET A 47 -6.04 -23.46 -11.54
CA MET A 47 -5.80 -22.25 -10.77
C MET A 47 -4.90 -22.50 -9.56
N LEU A 48 -5.15 -23.58 -8.80
CA LEU A 48 -4.32 -23.93 -7.65
C LEU A 48 -2.87 -24.18 -8.05
N ALA A 49 -2.65 -24.84 -9.20
CA ALA A 49 -1.33 -25.03 -9.76
C ALA A 49 -0.67 -23.69 -10.15
N ALA A 50 -1.40 -22.79 -10.80
CA ALA A 50 -0.90 -21.48 -11.22
C ALA A 50 -0.49 -20.58 -10.04
N ILE A 51 -1.18 -20.72 -8.88
CA ILE A 51 -0.91 -19.94 -7.67
C ILE A 51 -0.10 -20.72 -6.62
N ASN A 52 0.40 -21.91 -6.98
CA ASN A 52 1.28 -22.76 -6.17
C ASN A 52 0.66 -23.27 -4.85
N TYR A 53 -0.65 -23.59 -4.88
CA TYR A 53 -1.36 -24.24 -3.76
C TYR A 53 -1.61 -25.71 -4.06
N LYS A 54 -1.52 -26.55 -3.02
CA LYS A 54 -1.76 -28.01 -3.14
C LYS A 54 -3.24 -28.38 -3.03
N THR A 55 -4.00 -27.60 -2.23
CA THR A 55 -5.42 -27.88 -2.00
C THR A 55 -6.21 -26.58 -1.92
N LEU A 56 -7.51 -26.66 -2.26
CA LEU A 56 -8.44 -25.55 -2.09
C LEU A 56 -8.56 -25.11 -0.64
N ASP A 57 -8.52 -26.05 0.30
CA ASP A 57 -8.58 -25.76 1.74
C ASP A 57 -7.38 -24.94 2.22
N ASP A 58 -6.19 -25.16 1.70
CA ASP A 58 -5.02 -24.35 2.01
C ASP A 58 -5.18 -22.90 1.50
N LEU A 59 -5.70 -22.74 0.30
CA LEU A 59 -6.01 -21.42 -0.26
C LEU A 59 -7.11 -20.72 0.55
N LEU A 60 -8.19 -21.43 0.88
CA LEU A 60 -9.29 -20.87 1.68
C LEU A 60 -8.82 -20.50 3.09
N ALA A 61 -7.98 -21.35 3.73
CA ALA A 61 -7.39 -21.01 5.02
C ALA A 61 -6.56 -19.73 4.96
N ASP A 62 -5.75 -19.55 3.93
CA ASP A 62 -4.95 -18.35 3.73
C ASP A 62 -5.80 -17.11 3.44
N ILE A 63 -6.88 -17.26 2.69
CA ILE A 63 -7.86 -16.18 2.51
C ILE A 63 -8.51 -15.79 3.84
N GLY A 64 -8.96 -16.76 4.64
CA GLY A 64 -9.60 -16.52 5.93
C GLY A 64 -8.67 -15.95 6.99
N LEU A 65 -7.37 -16.28 6.93
CA LEU A 65 -6.32 -15.70 7.78
C LEU A 65 -5.87 -14.31 7.31
N GLY A 66 -6.37 -13.83 6.14
CA GLY A 66 -5.96 -12.56 5.55
C GLY A 66 -4.59 -12.60 4.88
N ASN A 67 -4.01 -13.80 4.69
CA ASN A 67 -2.74 -13.98 4.00
C ASN A 67 -2.86 -13.73 2.50
N ARG A 68 -4.06 -13.96 1.93
CA ARG A 68 -4.36 -13.70 0.52
C ARG A 68 -5.75 -13.06 0.36
N PRO A 69 -5.89 -11.94 -0.34
CA PRO A 69 -7.20 -11.32 -0.56
C PRO A 69 -8.07 -12.16 -1.51
N ALA A 70 -9.32 -12.43 -1.12
CA ALA A 70 -10.30 -13.17 -1.90
C ALA A 70 -10.50 -12.59 -3.31
N ARG A 71 -10.47 -11.26 -3.45
CA ARG A 71 -10.64 -10.56 -4.71
C ARG A 71 -9.58 -10.91 -5.76
N PHE A 72 -8.32 -11.11 -5.38
CA PHE A 72 -7.27 -11.54 -6.32
C PHE A 72 -7.57 -12.91 -6.89
N VAL A 73 -7.98 -13.82 -6.03
CA VAL A 73 -8.33 -15.18 -6.42
C VAL A 73 -9.57 -15.16 -7.32
N ALA A 74 -10.60 -14.41 -6.95
CA ALA A 74 -11.81 -14.26 -7.74
C ALA A 74 -11.54 -13.64 -9.12
N ARG A 75 -10.66 -12.63 -9.19
CA ARG A 75 -10.29 -12.00 -10.46
C ARG A 75 -9.48 -12.94 -11.36
N GLN A 76 -8.59 -13.74 -10.80
CA GLN A 76 -7.81 -14.71 -11.55
C GLN A 76 -8.71 -15.79 -12.13
N LEU A 77 -9.69 -16.29 -11.37
CA LEU A 77 -10.74 -17.19 -11.84
C LEU A 77 -11.66 -16.57 -12.89
N GLY A 78 -11.88 -15.24 -12.81
CA GLY A 78 -12.73 -14.51 -13.73
C GLY A 78 -12.01 -14.05 -15.00
N SER A 79 -10.69 -13.80 -15.00
CA SER A 79 -9.95 -13.30 -16.17
C SER A 79 -9.83 -14.35 -17.27
N GLU A 80 -9.76 -15.61 -16.92
CA GLU A 80 -9.76 -16.71 -17.89
C GLU A 80 -11.12 -16.90 -18.61
N LEU A 81 -12.22 -16.34 -18.05
CA LEU A 81 -13.52 -16.33 -18.70
C LEU A 81 -13.69 -15.18 -19.70
N ILE A 82 -12.90 -14.11 -19.57
CA ILE A 82 -12.98 -12.92 -20.43
C ILE A 82 -12.19 -13.13 -21.72
N ASP A 83 -11.12 -13.93 -21.69
CA ASP A 83 -10.35 -14.27 -22.90
C ASP A 83 -11.06 -15.25 -23.85
N SER A 84 -12.14 -15.88 -23.42
CA SER A 84 -12.94 -16.82 -24.26
C SER A 84 -14.20 -16.19 -24.87
N ALA A 85 -14.53 -14.94 -24.61
CA ALA A 85 -15.69 -14.24 -25.17
C ALA A 85 -15.28 -12.89 -25.77
N ALA A 86 -15.14 -12.85 -27.10
CA ALA A 86 -14.99 -11.63 -27.88
C ALA A 86 -16.32 -10.81 -27.94
N PRO A 87 -16.32 -9.56 -28.45
CA PRO A 87 -16.98 -8.43 -27.81
C PRO A 87 -18.42 -8.20 -28.29
N ALA A 88 -19.28 -7.72 -27.42
CA ALA A 88 -20.53 -7.07 -27.82
C ALA A 88 -20.77 -5.81 -26.99
N THR A 89 -20.68 -4.73 -27.71
CA THR A 89 -21.24 -3.39 -27.54
C THR A 89 -22.42 -3.21 -26.58
N GLY A 90 -22.33 -2.17 -25.75
CA GLY A 90 -23.41 -1.18 -25.61
C GLY A 90 -24.35 -1.35 -24.43
N SER A 91 -24.37 -0.35 -23.65
CA SER A 91 -25.54 0.40 -23.16
C SER A 91 -25.54 0.71 -21.69
N ALA A 92 -25.68 2.00 -21.45
CA ALA A 92 -25.87 2.64 -20.16
C ALA A 92 -27.15 2.18 -19.45
N ALA A 93 -27.06 1.94 -18.15
CA ALA A 93 -28.21 2.02 -17.27
C ALA A 93 -27.81 2.78 -15.98
N GLN A 94 -28.37 3.96 -15.87
CA GLN A 94 -28.33 4.81 -14.68
C GLN A 94 -29.06 4.15 -13.53
N GLY A 95 -28.35 3.83 -12.46
CA GLY A 95 -28.91 3.50 -11.16
C GLY A 95 -28.33 4.46 -10.14
N LYS A 96 -29.15 5.40 -9.63
CA LYS A 96 -28.82 6.26 -8.50
C LYS A 96 -28.56 5.41 -7.26
N SER A 97 -27.36 5.48 -6.73
CA SER A 97 -27.05 4.98 -5.40
C SER A 97 -25.99 5.89 -4.75
N ASP A 98 -26.33 6.37 -3.56
CA ASP A 98 -25.55 7.06 -2.52
C ASP A 98 -24.09 7.33 -2.85
N GLU A 99 -23.78 8.59 -3.11
CA GLU A 99 -22.43 9.13 -3.20
C GLU A 99 -21.79 9.21 -1.78
N ARG A 100 -21.22 8.09 -1.35
CA ARG A 100 -20.05 8.20 -0.47
C ARG A 100 -18.86 8.57 -1.35
N PRO A 101 -18.02 9.54 -0.97
CA PRO A 101 -16.88 9.92 -1.78
C PRO A 101 -15.99 8.68 -1.95
N ARG A 102 -15.97 8.13 -3.15
CA ARG A 102 -15.00 7.09 -3.54
C ARG A 102 -13.64 7.75 -3.44
N SER A 103 -12.88 7.43 -2.39
CA SER A 103 -11.48 7.82 -2.30
C SER A 103 -10.81 7.30 -3.58
N ARG A 104 -10.32 8.24 -4.41
CA ARG A 104 -9.63 7.90 -5.65
C ARG A 104 -8.45 7.02 -5.29
N VAL A 105 -8.41 5.85 -5.87
CA VAL A 105 -7.33 4.88 -5.65
C VAL A 105 -6.05 5.49 -6.19
N ALA A 106 -5.06 5.66 -5.30
CA ALA A 106 -3.80 6.31 -5.66
C ALA A 106 -2.84 5.38 -6.42
N ILE A 107 -3.15 4.09 -6.50
CA ILE A 107 -2.27 3.06 -7.08
C ILE A 107 -3.09 2.17 -8.01
N LYS A 108 -2.63 2.01 -9.26
CA LYS A 108 -3.28 1.18 -10.27
C LYS A 108 -3.40 -0.27 -9.81
N GLY A 109 -4.56 -0.89 -10.01
CA GLY A 109 -4.81 -2.29 -9.74
C GLY A 109 -5.04 -2.65 -8.26
N THR A 110 -5.23 -1.65 -7.39
CA THR A 110 -5.49 -1.88 -5.96
C THR A 110 -6.91 -1.54 -5.54
N GLU A 111 -7.86 -1.46 -6.49
CA GLU A 111 -9.25 -1.11 -6.24
C GLU A 111 -9.87 -2.07 -5.21
N GLY A 112 -10.30 -1.50 -4.09
CA GLY A 112 -10.90 -2.23 -2.96
C GLY A 112 -9.91 -2.96 -2.05
N MET A 113 -8.61 -2.74 -2.21
CA MET A 113 -7.61 -3.18 -1.25
C MET A 113 -7.29 -2.07 -0.24
N VAL A 114 -6.93 -2.48 0.97
CA VAL A 114 -6.37 -1.56 1.95
C VAL A 114 -4.91 -1.32 1.56
N VAL A 115 -4.60 -0.08 1.18
CA VAL A 115 -3.25 0.33 0.79
C VAL A 115 -2.65 1.20 1.89
N HIS A 116 -1.46 0.84 2.35
CA HIS A 116 -0.68 1.62 3.30
C HIS A 116 0.62 2.11 2.67
N TYR A 117 0.98 3.35 2.95
CA TYR A 117 2.29 3.88 2.57
C TYR A 117 3.29 3.65 3.70
N ALA A 118 4.44 3.07 3.36
CA ALA A 118 5.45 2.71 4.34
C ALA A 118 6.08 3.95 4.98
N ARG A 119 6.01 4.06 6.30
CA ARG A 119 6.61 5.16 7.06
C ARG A 119 8.13 5.15 7.04
N CYS A 120 8.76 4.02 6.76
CA CYS A 120 10.21 3.91 6.66
C CYS A 120 10.81 4.61 5.43
N CYS A 121 10.01 4.93 4.40
CA CYS A 121 10.52 5.56 3.17
C CYS A 121 9.59 6.62 2.58
N TYR A 122 8.39 6.76 3.11
CA TYR A 122 7.42 7.79 2.71
C TYR A 122 7.30 7.94 1.19
N PRO A 123 6.74 6.95 0.47
CA PRO A 123 6.57 7.03 -0.99
C PRO A 123 5.57 8.12 -1.36
N ILE A 124 5.90 8.92 -2.37
CA ILE A 124 5.04 9.99 -2.88
C ILE A 124 4.84 9.84 -4.38
N PRO A 125 3.76 10.40 -4.98
CA PRO A 125 3.53 10.35 -6.42
C PRO A 125 4.74 10.81 -7.22
N GLY A 126 5.12 9.97 -8.22
CA GLY A 126 6.31 10.15 -9.04
C GLY A 126 7.56 9.41 -8.55
N ASP A 127 7.52 8.80 -7.36
CA ASP A 127 8.58 7.87 -6.95
C ASP A 127 8.43 6.51 -7.65
N PRO A 128 9.53 5.81 -7.96
CA PRO A 128 9.46 4.39 -8.29
C PRO A 128 9.08 3.61 -7.04
N ILE A 129 7.99 2.82 -7.14
CA ILE A 129 7.37 2.12 -6.01
C ILE A 129 7.27 0.62 -6.24
N VAL A 130 7.10 -0.10 -5.15
CA VAL A 130 6.82 -1.52 -5.11
C VAL A 130 5.88 -1.81 -3.95
N GLY A 131 4.94 -2.72 -4.14
CA GLY A 131 4.04 -3.21 -3.11
C GLY A 131 4.58 -4.46 -2.44
N ILE A 132 4.37 -4.57 -1.14
CA ILE A 132 4.59 -5.80 -0.38
C ILE A 132 3.28 -6.15 0.29
N PHE A 133 2.79 -7.35 0.03
CA PHE A 133 1.58 -7.81 0.69
C PHE A 133 1.90 -8.31 2.10
N ASN A 134 1.35 -7.65 3.10
CA ASN A 134 1.48 -8.05 4.51
C ASN A 134 0.16 -8.65 4.99
N PRO A 135 0.18 -9.91 5.46
CA PRO A 135 -1.00 -10.53 6.07
C PRO A 135 -1.57 -9.67 7.19
N GLY A 136 -2.88 -9.42 7.15
CA GLY A 136 -3.59 -8.61 8.14
C GLY A 136 -3.43 -7.08 8.01
N LYS A 137 -2.52 -6.59 7.17
CA LYS A 137 -2.34 -5.14 6.93
C LYS A 137 -2.70 -4.71 5.51
N GLY A 138 -2.82 -5.65 4.57
CA GLY A 138 -3.03 -5.34 3.16
C GLY A 138 -1.73 -5.03 2.41
N LEU A 139 -1.84 -4.22 1.36
CA LEU A 139 -0.71 -3.84 0.52
C LEU A 139 0.07 -2.68 1.16
N VAL A 140 1.33 -2.89 1.46
CA VAL A 140 2.24 -1.84 1.95
C VAL A 140 3.14 -1.39 0.79
N VAL A 141 3.04 -0.13 0.42
CA VAL A 141 3.79 0.46 -0.69
C VAL A 141 5.06 1.10 -0.18
N HIS A 142 6.17 0.73 -0.79
CA HIS A 142 7.50 1.25 -0.51
C HIS A 142 8.10 1.92 -1.74
N ARG A 143 9.12 2.76 -1.54
CA ARG A 143 10.01 3.17 -2.62
C ARG A 143 10.94 2.01 -2.97
N THR A 144 11.23 1.81 -4.26
CA THR A 144 12.15 0.75 -4.72
C THR A 144 13.57 0.88 -4.12
N SER A 145 13.95 2.11 -3.73
CA SER A 145 15.22 2.42 -3.08
C SER A 145 15.22 2.28 -1.56
N CYS A 146 14.15 1.75 -0.95
CA CYS A 146 14.04 1.62 0.49
C CYS A 146 15.03 0.55 1.03
N PRO A 147 15.89 0.88 2.02
CA PRO A 147 16.85 -0.09 2.58
C PRO A 147 16.18 -1.30 3.24
N ASN A 148 14.99 -1.13 3.80
CA ASN A 148 14.24 -2.21 4.45
C ASN A 148 13.79 -3.28 3.44
N ILE A 149 13.45 -2.87 2.22
CA ILE A 149 13.09 -3.79 1.15
C ILE A 149 14.29 -4.63 0.69
N ALA A 150 15.48 -4.05 0.64
CA ALA A 150 16.66 -4.76 0.20
C ALA A 150 16.98 -6.00 1.07
N ARG A 151 16.56 -5.98 2.34
CA ARG A 151 16.69 -7.11 3.28
C ARG A 151 15.61 -8.17 3.06
N GLU A 152 14.41 -7.78 2.64
CA GLU A 152 13.27 -8.69 2.43
C GLU A 152 13.26 -9.34 1.04
N ARG A 153 14.11 -8.90 0.12
CA ARG A 153 14.23 -9.43 -1.25
C ARG A 153 14.49 -10.94 -1.35
N LYS A 154 14.88 -11.58 -0.27
CA LYS A 154 15.15 -13.02 -0.20
C LYS A 154 13.90 -13.91 -0.08
N GLY A 155 12.70 -13.33 0.10
CA GLY A 155 11.40 -14.02 0.16
C GLY A 155 10.44 -13.48 -0.90
N ALA A 156 10.70 -13.77 -2.18
CA ALA A 156 10.09 -13.13 -3.34
C ALA A 156 8.57 -13.32 -3.55
N GLU A 157 7.88 -14.07 -2.69
CA GLU A 157 6.49 -14.49 -2.94
C GLU A 157 5.42 -13.41 -2.67
N ASN A 158 5.75 -12.36 -1.91
CA ASN A 158 4.77 -11.34 -1.50
C ASN A 158 4.93 -9.98 -2.19
N TRP A 159 5.71 -9.93 -3.27
CA TRP A 159 5.97 -8.72 -4.01
C TRP A 159 4.93 -8.49 -5.09
N VAL A 160 4.42 -7.26 -5.16
CA VAL A 160 3.46 -6.85 -6.17
C VAL A 160 4.04 -5.63 -6.90
N GLU A 161 4.13 -5.72 -8.21
CA GLU A 161 4.46 -4.57 -9.03
C GLU A 161 3.28 -3.59 -9.00
N VAL A 162 3.56 -2.36 -8.61
CA VAL A 162 2.54 -1.32 -8.45
C VAL A 162 3.00 -0.04 -9.13
N GLN A 163 2.04 0.74 -9.62
CA GLN A 163 2.28 2.02 -10.26
C GLN A 163 1.33 3.07 -9.71
N TRP A 164 1.78 4.32 -9.67
CA TRP A 164 0.91 5.43 -9.34
C TRP A 164 -0.17 5.61 -10.40
N GLU A 165 -1.39 5.92 -9.97
CA GLU A 165 -2.45 6.35 -10.88
C GLU A 165 -2.11 7.71 -11.48
N GLU A 166 -2.46 7.95 -12.75
CA GLU A 166 -2.24 9.24 -13.40
C GLU A 166 -3.21 10.30 -12.85
N GLY A 167 -2.73 11.50 -12.61
CA GLY A 167 -3.55 12.61 -12.14
C GLY A 167 -4.01 12.48 -10.67
N ILE A 168 -3.29 11.72 -9.85
CA ILE A 168 -3.58 11.60 -8.42
C ILE A 168 -3.66 12.97 -7.76
N GLN A 169 -4.75 13.19 -7.06
CA GLN A 169 -4.92 14.32 -6.17
C GLN A 169 -4.95 13.83 -4.73
N GLY A 170 -4.10 14.39 -3.89
CA GLY A 170 -4.00 14.03 -2.49
C GLY A 170 -2.75 14.62 -1.86
N GLU A 171 -2.67 14.47 -0.55
CA GLU A 171 -1.51 14.85 0.24
C GLU A 171 -0.80 13.60 0.74
N PHE A 172 0.52 13.59 0.60
CA PHE A 172 1.37 12.46 0.91
C PHE A 172 2.46 12.90 1.86
N ALA A 173 2.64 12.16 2.94
CA ALA A 173 3.69 12.45 3.91
C ALA A 173 5.08 12.21 3.30
N VAL A 174 6.04 13.08 3.63
CA VAL A 174 7.45 12.92 3.27
C VAL A 174 8.33 13.41 4.39
N ALA A 175 9.41 12.67 4.67
CA ALA A 175 10.38 13.06 5.68
C ALA A 175 11.54 13.84 5.05
N LEU A 176 11.87 14.97 5.66
CA LEU A 176 12.99 15.84 5.30
C LEU A 176 13.94 15.96 6.49
N ARG A 177 15.24 15.80 6.22
CA ARG A 177 16.29 16.11 7.17
C ARG A 177 17.06 17.32 6.71
N MET A 178 17.20 18.29 7.59
CA MET A 178 17.96 19.51 7.35
C MET A 178 19.04 19.70 8.41
N GLU A 179 20.23 20.05 7.94
CA GLU A 179 21.30 20.58 8.78
C GLU A 179 21.27 22.11 8.65
N VAL A 180 21.10 22.77 9.75
CA VAL A 180 20.97 24.23 9.81
C VAL A 180 21.96 24.83 10.81
N ARG A 181 22.34 26.10 10.60
CA ARG A 181 23.07 26.85 11.62
C ARG A 181 22.17 27.07 12.84
N ASN A 182 22.70 26.74 14.03
CA ASN A 182 21.93 26.92 15.26
C ASN A 182 21.84 28.41 15.62
N ARG A 183 20.73 29.04 15.21
CA ARG A 183 20.43 30.46 15.47
C ARG A 183 18.97 30.60 15.89
N PRO A 184 18.67 31.57 16.77
CA PRO A 184 17.28 31.88 17.12
C PRO A 184 16.43 32.14 15.86
N GLY A 185 15.21 31.59 15.83
CA GLY A 185 14.25 31.82 14.79
C GLY A 185 14.39 30.94 13.52
N VAL A 186 15.47 30.14 13.38
CA VAL A 186 15.66 29.30 12.19
C VAL A 186 14.52 28.29 12.02
N LEU A 187 14.09 27.63 13.08
CA LEU A 187 12.97 26.67 13.04
C LEU A 187 11.66 27.38 12.60
N ALA A 188 11.39 28.55 13.14
CA ALA A 188 10.20 29.31 12.78
C ALA A 188 10.23 29.72 11.29
N THR A 189 11.36 30.22 10.79
CA THR A 189 11.54 30.57 9.39
C THR A 189 11.37 29.38 8.46
N THR A 190 11.94 28.24 8.84
CA THR A 190 11.80 26.98 8.10
C THR A 190 10.35 26.53 8.01
N ALA A 191 9.63 26.58 9.15
CA ALA A 191 8.23 26.21 9.22
C ALA A 191 7.36 27.16 8.35
N SER A 192 7.61 28.46 8.40
CA SER A 192 6.90 29.44 7.57
C SER A 192 7.06 29.15 6.07
N ILE A 193 8.29 28.87 5.62
CA ILE A 193 8.55 28.55 4.21
C ILE A 193 7.80 27.29 3.77
N ILE A 194 7.75 26.26 4.62
CA ILE A 194 7.00 25.04 4.32
C ILE A 194 5.53 25.34 4.11
N VAL A 195 4.94 26.10 5.04
CA VAL A 195 3.51 26.48 4.98
C VAL A 195 3.21 27.41 3.81
N GLU A 196 4.05 28.41 3.52
CA GLU A 196 3.93 29.34 2.39
C GLU A 196 3.95 28.61 1.03
N ASN A 197 4.65 27.48 0.96
CA ASN A 197 4.63 26.63 -0.24
C ASN A 197 3.44 25.64 -0.26
N GLY A 198 2.42 25.81 0.60
CA GLY A 198 1.20 25.01 0.59
C GLY A 198 1.37 23.59 1.13
N SER A 199 2.29 23.42 2.05
CA SER A 199 2.57 22.13 2.73
C SER A 199 2.21 22.24 4.21
N ASN A 200 1.66 21.17 4.78
CA ASN A 200 1.41 21.08 6.22
C ASN A 200 2.57 20.34 6.89
N ILE A 201 2.84 20.66 8.15
CA ILE A 201 3.83 19.99 8.99
C ILE A 201 3.11 19.01 9.90
N GLU A 202 3.34 17.71 9.72
CA GLU A 202 2.78 16.65 10.58
C GLU A 202 3.59 16.48 11.86
N SER A 203 4.91 16.56 11.74
CA SER A 203 5.80 16.49 12.89
C SER A 203 7.13 17.19 12.64
N VAL A 204 7.75 17.67 13.71
CA VAL A 204 9.10 18.24 13.70
C VAL A 204 9.87 17.72 14.90
N ARG A 205 11.14 17.41 14.68
CA ARG A 205 12.14 17.14 15.72
C ARG A 205 13.34 17.99 15.43
N ALA A 206 13.83 18.68 16.45
CA ALA A 206 15.07 19.44 16.39
C ALA A 206 16.05 18.80 17.40
N ASP A 207 17.24 18.52 16.93
CA ASP A 207 18.32 17.98 17.73
C ASP A 207 19.44 19.05 17.81
N ASP A 208 19.60 19.63 18.99
CA ASP A 208 20.51 20.74 19.26
C ASP A 208 21.77 20.25 20.01
N ASN A 209 22.30 19.09 19.63
CA ASN A 209 23.49 18.51 20.27
C ASN A 209 24.78 19.31 20.01
N ASP A 210 24.74 20.26 19.05
CA ASP A 210 25.89 21.11 18.69
C ASP A 210 25.53 22.59 18.87
N VAL A 211 26.47 23.36 19.40
CA VAL A 211 26.30 24.80 19.63
C VAL A 211 26.17 25.59 18.32
N TYR A 212 26.83 25.13 17.26
CA TYR A 212 26.86 25.82 15.95
C TYR A 212 25.84 25.31 14.95
N TYR A 213 25.43 24.05 15.08
CA TYR A 213 24.57 23.36 14.12
C TYR A 213 23.44 22.64 14.82
N SER A 214 22.30 22.59 14.18
CA SER A 214 21.13 21.82 14.60
C SER A 214 20.67 20.94 13.44
N VAL A 215 20.20 19.74 13.76
CA VAL A 215 19.53 18.85 12.81
C VAL A 215 18.04 18.94 13.03
N GLN A 216 17.32 19.27 11.98
CA GLN A 216 15.86 19.37 11.99
C GLN A 216 15.28 18.28 11.09
N ASP A 217 14.49 17.39 11.68
CA ASP A 217 13.74 16.36 10.97
C ASP A 217 12.28 16.77 10.92
N PHE A 218 11.74 16.96 9.71
CA PHE A 218 10.35 17.29 9.44
C PHE A 218 9.65 16.14 8.75
N VAL A 219 8.40 15.88 9.11
CA VAL A 219 7.44 15.14 8.26
C VAL A 219 6.43 16.16 7.78
N ILE A 220 6.35 16.34 6.47
CA ILE A 220 5.48 17.32 5.82
C ILE A 220 4.57 16.64 4.80
N THR A 221 3.45 17.28 4.44
CA THR A 221 2.57 16.78 3.38
C THR A 221 2.92 17.41 2.04
N VAL A 222 2.93 16.62 0.96
CA VAL A 222 3.19 17.11 -0.39
C VAL A 222 2.25 16.46 -1.40
N LYS A 223 2.00 17.13 -2.51
CA LYS A 223 1.17 16.61 -3.61
C LYS A 223 1.93 15.63 -4.53
N GLY A 224 3.26 15.62 -4.45
CA GLY A 224 4.14 14.76 -5.26
C GLY A 224 5.54 15.32 -5.38
N ARG A 225 6.36 14.70 -6.24
CA ARG A 225 7.78 15.05 -6.40
C ARG A 225 8.03 16.49 -6.84
N GLN A 226 7.17 17.04 -7.71
CA GLN A 226 7.32 18.43 -8.18
C GLN A 226 7.10 19.42 -7.04
N HIS A 227 6.04 19.21 -6.26
CA HIS A 227 5.74 20.04 -5.09
C HIS A 227 6.88 19.97 -4.05
N LEU A 228 7.37 18.76 -3.75
CA LEU A 228 8.53 18.56 -2.88
C LEU A 228 9.77 19.32 -3.39
N ALA A 229 10.03 19.27 -4.69
CA ALA A 229 11.18 19.95 -5.28
C ALA A 229 11.10 21.48 -5.12
N ILE A 230 9.90 22.08 -5.24
CA ILE A 230 9.66 23.50 -4.98
C ILE A 230 10.00 23.85 -3.54
N ILE A 231 9.44 23.10 -2.57
CA ILE A 231 9.69 23.32 -1.13
C ILE A 231 11.17 23.21 -0.81
N MET A 232 11.84 22.14 -1.28
CA MET A 232 13.28 21.95 -1.03
C MET A 232 14.13 23.05 -1.67
N ARG A 233 13.71 23.61 -2.81
CA ARG A 233 14.40 24.74 -3.44
C ARG A 233 14.23 26.01 -2.61
N SER A 234 13.02 26.32 -2.16
CA SER A 234 12.74 27.48 -1.30
C SER A 234 13.49 27.39 0.03
N LEU A 235 13.58 26.20 0.63
CA LEU A 235 14.36 26.00 1.85
C LEU A 235 15.86 26.18 1.64
N ARG A 236 16.42 25.78 0.48
CA ARG A 236 17.85 25.94 0.17
C ARG A 236 18.25 27.40 -0.02
N THR A 237 17.33 28.30 -0.31
CA THR A 237 17.65 29.74 -0.43
C THR A 237 17.93 30.39 0.92
N GLN A 238 17.59 29.73 2.04
CA GLN A 238 17.80 30.26 3.36
C GLN A 238 19.28 30.17 3.77
N PRO A 239 19.89 31.31 4.21
CA PRO A 239 21.31 31.31 4.58
C PRO A 239 21.68 30.40 5.76
N ALA A 240 20.68 30.07 6.59
CA ALA A 240 20.88 29.18 7.72
C ALA A 240 20.89 27.70 7.33
N VAL A 241 20.33 27.32 6.17
CA VAL A 241 20.27 25.94 5.72
C VAL A 241 21.59 25.55 5.05
N ILE A 242 22.26 24.56 5.62
CA ILE A 242 23.53 24.02 5.13
C ILE A 242 23.27 22.86 4.18
N ARG A 243 22.41 21.96 4.59
CA ARG A 243 22.06 20.77 3.83
C ARG A 243 20.60 20.41 4.02
N ILE A 244 19.96 19.99 2.95
CA ILE A 244 18.62 19.41 2.97
C ILE A 244 18.59 18.14 2.14
N SER A 245 18.01 17.10 2.71
CA SER A 245 17.83 15.82 2.05
C SER A 245 16.47 15.22 2.42
N ARG A 246 15.94 14.40 1.51
CA ARG A 246 14.82 13.54 1.84
C ARG A 246 15.35 12.39 2.69
N SER A 247 14.78 12.20 3.87
CA SER A 247 15.21 11.14 4.79
C SER A 247 14.36 9.88 4.65
N PHE A 248 14.87 8.81 5.21
CA PHE A 248 14.10 7.62 5.54
C PHE A 248 13.61 7.79 6.99
N GLY A 249 12.41 7.28 7.28
CA GLY A 249 11.82 7.32 8.62
C GLY A 249 12.48 6.31 9.57
#